data_02671f0af9ed803c1889d691d4a6b76f
#
_entry.id   02671f0af9ed803c1889d691d4a6b76f
#
_cell.length_a   1.000
_cell.length_b   1.000
_cell.length_c   1.000
_cell.angle_alpha   90.00
_cell.angle_beta   90.00
_cell.angle_gamma   90.00
#
_symmetry.space_group_name_H-M   'P 1'
#
loop_
_entity.id
_entity.type
_entity.pdbx_description
1 polymer ?
#
loop_
_entity_poly.entity_id
_entity_poly.type
_entity_poly.pdbx_seq_one_letter_code
_entity_poly.pdbx_strand_id
1 'polypeptide(L)'
;MKKSITLLLAALMIFAVIFITACEDKHTALPVLTVSTSSNEKSPETTTKENDGTTVPFTKEAVESSHPQKTVYYRDDGTISSEYEYNEKGYVISDTLYDTDGKKSRYRAYLGTGVENDSTLTEEISYDMLNGEETYHHKYEYDSNGRLIKDTAIPGASLIYEYDESGRVIRRNTILSDGSLKKYYVIEYTEGGRKESEYSWEGVLWSTTEYSGEKIKSSVSYRYIGTNISSYTVCEYNTSGRKTKETNYDVNGTERSFSTYEYNENGFKTFTRHYKAGVLDYVFEFPGKAHGEDYIKKTEYSPDGSVRIVVYPRH
;
A
#
# COMPACT_ATOMS: atom_id res chain seq x y z
N MET A 1 -4.13 26.82 -37.25
CA MET A 1 -3.56 25.59 -36.68
C MET A 1 -4.20 25.23 -35.32
N LYS A 2 -5.55 25.25 -35.20
CA LYS A 2 -6.30 24.92 -33.95
C LYS A 2 -7.34 23.77 -34.13
N LYS A 3 -7.26 23.02 -35.25
CA LYS A 3 -8.26 21.98 -35.56
C LYS A 3 -7.77 20.52 -35.44
N SER A 4 -6.48 20.28 -35.16
CA SER A 4 -5.94 18.91 -35.12
C SER A 4 -5.90 18.26 -33.74
N ILE A 5 -6.11 19.01 -32.65
CA ILE A 5 -6.03 18.47 -31.26
C ILE A 5 -7.35 17.84 -30.82
N THR A 6 -8.45 18.28 -31.39
CA THR A 6 -9.81 17.78 -31.02
C THR A 6 -10.11 16.39 -31.60
N LEU A 7 -9.42 15.96 -32.66
CA LEU A 7 -9.67 14.66 -33.31
C LEU A 7 -8.95 13.50 -32.59
N LEU A 8 -7.84 13.78 -31.89
CA LEU A 8 -7.07 12.73 -31.19
C LEU A 8 -7.75 12.29 -29.88
N LEU A 9 -8.50 13.18 -29.24
CA LEU A 9 -9.27 12.86 -28.02
C LEU A 9 -10.56 12.06 -28.32
N ALA A 10 -11.11 12.19 -29.54
CA ALA A 10 -12.29 11.43 -29.96
C ALA A 10 -12.00 9.96 -30.31
N ALA A 11 -10.78 9.66 -30.78
CA ALA A 11 -10.39 8.29 -31.14
C ALA A 11 -10.12 7.39 -29.91
N LEU A 12 -9.78 7.96 -28.74
CA LEU A 12 -9.57 7.18 -27.51
C LEU A 12 -10.87 6.80 -26.80
N MET A 13 -11.99 7.46 -27.10
CA MET A 13 -13.30 7.17 -26.47
C MET A 13 -14.11 6.08 -27.19
N ILE A 14 -13.74 5.64 -28.38
CA ILE A 14 -14.55 4.69 -29.18
C ILE A 14 -14.18 3.22 -28.89
N PHE A 15 -13.04 2.91 -28.23
CA PHE A 15 -12.66 1.53 -27.91
C PHE A 15 -13.14 1.02 -26.54
N ALA A 16 -13.86 1.83 -25.77
CA ALA A 16 -14.32 1.45 -24.41
C ALA A 16 -15.78 0.92 -24.35
N VAL A 17 -16.47 0.76 -25.45
CA VAL A 17 -17.95 0.47 -25.43
C VAL A 17 -18.33 -0.92 -25.91
N ILE A 18 -17.44 -1.83 -26.21
CA ILE A 18 -17.84 -3.20 -26.60
C ILE A 18 -17.15 -4.19 -25.64
N PHE A 19 -17.82 -4.53 -24.56
CA PHE A 19 -17.86 -5.81 -23.84
C PHE A 19 -18.54 -5.63 -22.47
N ILE A 20 -19.86 -5.43 -22.51
CA ILE A 20 -20.71 -5.71 -21.35
C ILE A 20 -21.83 -6.64 -21.83
N THR A 21 -21.67 -7.94 -21.66
CA THR A 21 -22.78 -8.85 -21.42
C THR A 21 -22.29 -10.06 -20.62
N ALA A 22 -22.93 -10.24 -19.47
CA ALA A 22 -23.15 -11.48 -18.74
C ALA A 22 -21.96 -12.17 -18.05
N CYS A 23 -21.91 -12.06 -16.73
CA CYS A 23 -22.05 -13.23 -15.84
C CYS A 23 -22.39 -12.76 -14.42
N GLU A 24 -23.62 -13.03 -14.01
CA GLU A 24 -23.98 -13.17 -12.60
C GLU A 24 -23.26 -14.39 -12.07
N ASP A 25 -22.60 -14.29 -10.90
CA ASP A 25 -22.77 -15.33 -9.89
C ASP A 25 -22.12 -15.00 -8.53
N LYS A 26 -23.00 -15.07 -7.54
CA LYS A 26 -22.86 -15.58 -6.16
C LYS A 26 -21.76 -15.03 -5.25
N HIS A 27 -22.24 -14.19 -4.36
CA HIS A 27 -21.69 -13.94 -3.02
C HIS A 27 -21.41 -15.25 -2.28
N THR A 28 -20.14 -15.46 -1.93
CA THR A 28 -19.77 -16.26 -0.77
C THR A 28 -19.02 -15.36 0.20
N ALA A 29 -19.70 -15.02 1.29
CA ALA A 29 -19.13 -14.33 2.43
C ALA A 29 -18.01 -15.19 3.05
N LEU A 30 -16.84 -14.60 3.25
CA LEU A 30 -15.79 -15.18 4.08
C LEU A 30 -16.23 -15.16 5.54
N PRO A 31 -15.96 -16.22 6.32
CA PRO A 31 -16.36 -16.29 7.72
C PRO A 31 -15.56 -15.28 8.55
N VAL A 32 -16.28 -14.45 9.28
CA VAL A 32 -15.75 -13.64 10.37
C VAL A 32 -15.36 -14.59 11.49
N LEU A 33 -14.07 -14.70 11.77
CA LEU A 33 -13.58 -15.40 12.95
C LEU A 33 -13.82 -14.50 14.18
N THR A 34 -14.94 -14.72 14.84
CA THR A 34 -15.18 -14.19 16.20
C THR A 34 -14.42 -15.09 17.18
N VAL A 35 -13.33 -14.58 17.73
CA VAL A 35 -12.65 -15.20 18.86
C VAL A 35 -13.38 -14.76 20.13
N SER A 36 -14.26 -15.60 20.65
CA SER A 36 -14.80 -15.48 21.99
C SER A 36 -13.77 -16.01 22.99
N THR A 37 -13.18 -15.13 23.77
CA THR A 37 -12.38 -15.51 24.93
C THR A 37 -13.32 -15.82 26.08
N SER A 38 -13.50 -17.11 26.41
CA SER A 38 -14.06 -17.52 27.69
C SER A 38 -12.92 -17.56 28.72
N SER A 39 -13.04 -16.72 29.72
CA SER A 39 -12.21 -16.73 30.92
C SER A 39 -12.53 -17.98 31.74
N ASN A 40 -11.51 -18.81 31.99
CA ASN A 40 -11.52 -19.73 33.12
C ASN A 40 -10.30 -19.39 33.99
N GLU A 41 -10.61 -18.74 35.11
CA GLU A 41 -9.67 -18.53 36.21
C GLU A 41 -9.29 -19.87 36.85
N LYS A 42 -7.97 -20.03 37.04
CA LYS A 42 -7.45 -20.87 38.12
C LYS A 42 -6.29 -20.16 38.79
N SER A 43 -6.59 -19.65 39.97
CA SER A 43 -5.65 -19.00 40.89
C SER A 43 -4.59 -20.01 41.38
N PRO A 44 -3.32 -19.69 41.50
CA PRO A 44 -2.38 -20.40 42.35
C PRO A 44 -2.29 -19.70 43.70
N GLU A 45 -2.31 -20.50 44.73
CA GLU A 45 -2.18 -20.17 46.14
C GLU A 45 -0.91 -19.37 46.46
N THR A 46 -1.11 -18.33 47.23
CA THR A 46 -0.03 -17.52 47.79
C THR A 46 0.34 -18.02 49.17
N THR A 47 1.59 -18.45 49.34
CA THR A 47 2.18 -18.66 50.65
C THR A 47 2.58 -17.31 51.27
N THR A 48 1.95 -17.00 52.38
CA THR A 48 2.24 -15.84 53.25
C THR A 48 3.60 -15.94 53.92
N LYS A 49 4.34 -14.81 53.92
CA LYS A 49 5.28 -14.46 55.01
C LYS A 49 4.84 -13.12 55.56
N GLU A 50 4.49 -13.14 56.85
CA GLU A 50 4.24 -11.97 57.68
C GLU A 50 5.47 -11.09 57.81
N ASN A 51 5.29 -9.75 57.76
CA ASN A 51 5.94 -8.82 58.69
C ASN A 51 5.18 -7.47 58.68
N ASP A 52 4.61 -7.24 59.83
CA ASP A 52 4.43 -6.02 60.62
C ASP A 52 4.02 -4.67 59.98
N GLY A 53 2.80 -4.35 60.30
CA GLY A 53 2.33 -3.08 60.86
C GLY A 53 2.50 -1.78 60.06
N THR A 54 1.52 -1.44 59.27
CA THR A 54 0.72 -0.19 59.35
C THR A 54 -0.29 -0.17 58.20
N THR A 55 -1.53 -0.53 58.47
CA THR A 55 -2.64 -0.44 57.54
C THR A 55 -3.11 1.00 57.42
N VAL A 56 -2.75 1.64 56.30
CA VAL A 56 -3.51 2.78 55.80
C VAL A 56 -4.58 2.18 54.87
N PRO A 57 -5.86 2.43 55.04
CA PRO A 57 -6.90 1.92 54.15
C PRO A 57 -6.76 2.65 52.80
N PHE A 58 -6.17 2.00 51.83
CA PHE A 58 -6.24 2.43 50.46
C PHE A 58 -7.60 2.00 49.92
N THR A 59 -8.58 2.89 49.99
CA THR A 59 -9.81 2.74 49.21
C THR A 59 -9.47 2.98 47.78
N LYS A 60 -9.08 1.90 47.11
CA LYS A 60 -8.98 1.84 45.67
C LYS A 60 -10.41 1.78 45.13
N GLU A 61 -11.02 2.92 44.82
CA GLU A 61 -12.08 2.93 43.84
C GLU A 61 -11.50 2.45 42.56
N ALA A 62 -11.67 1.17 42.28
CA ALA A 62 -11.39 0.60 40.95
C ALA A 62 -12.46 1.20 40.05
N VAL A 63 -12.12 2.24 39.33
CA VAL A 63 -12.79 2.57 38.08
C VAL A 63 -12.48 1.40 37.18
N GLU A 64 -13.41 0.46 37.03
CA GLU A 64 -13.35 -0.58 36.00
C GLU A 64 -13.41 0.12 34.66
N SER A 65 -12.25 0.43 34.07
CA SER A 65 -12.20 0.81 32.70
C SER A 65 -12.61 -0.41 31.88
N SER A 66 -13.62 -0.27 31.02
CA SER A 66 -14.16 -1.34 30.19
C SER A 66 -13.14 -1.87 29.18
N HIS A 67 -11.93 -1.34 29.13
CA HIS A 67 -10.87 -1.66 28.18
C HIS A 67 -9.56 -1.98 28.91
N PRO A 68 -8.76 -2.95 28.43
CA PRO A 68 -7.45 -3.24 29.00
C PRO A 68 -6.54 -2.02 28.88
N GLN A 69 -5.83 -1.68 29.95
CA GLN A 69 -4.83 -0.61 29.94
C GLN A 69 -3.58 -1.01 29.14
N LYS A 70 -3.32 -2.32 29.02
CA LYS A 70 -2.18 -2.89 28.35
C LYS A 70 -2.49 -4.29 27.82
N THR A 71 -2.01 -4.60 26.62
CA THR A 71 -2.03 -5.95 26.03
C THR A 71 -0.61 -6.38 25.72
N VAL A 72 -0.27 -7.62 26.04
CA VAL A 72 1.05 -8.23 25.77
C VAL A 72 0.87 -9.46 24.91
N TYR A 73 1.59 -9.53 23.81
CA TYR A 73 1.62 -10.68 22.90
C TYR A 73 2.92 -11.45 23.09
N TYR A 74 2.81 -12.77 23.06
CA TYR A 74 3.92 -13.70 23.22
C TYR A 74 4.13 -14.51 21.95
N ARG A 75 5.38 -14.92 21.70
CA ARG A 75 5.74 -15.92 20.69
C ARG A 75 5.45 -17.31 21.22
N ASP A 76 5.52 -18.32 20.35
CA ASP A 76 5.31 -19.75 20.69
C ASP A 76 6.33 -20.24 21.74
N ASP A 77 7.52 -19.64 21.83
CA ASP A 77 8.54 -19.94 22.82
C ASP A 77 8.33 -19.27 24.19
N GLY A 78 7.23 -18.49 24.32
CA GLY A 78 6.88 -17.77 25.55
C GLY A 78 7.59 -16.42 25.71
N THR A 79 8.42 -15.99 24.76
CA THR A 79 9.02 -14.65 24.80
C THR A 79 8.03 -13.58 24.33
N ILE A 80 8.15 -12.35 24.85
CA ILE A 80 7.31 -11.23 24.44
C ILE A 80 7.64 -10.83 23.00
N SER A 81 6.61 -10.69 22.15
CA SER A 81 6.74 -10.18 20.79
C SER A 81 6.40 -8.70 20.68
N SER A 82 5.32 -8.26 21.39
CA SER A 82 4.90 -6.87 21.38
C SER A 82 4.04 -6.53 22.61
N GLU A 83 4.01 -5.27 22.94
CA GLU A 83 3.15 -4.68 23.96
C GLU A 83 2.41 -3.49 23.38
N TYR A 84 1.14 -3.31 23.78
CA TYR A 84 0.30 -2.17 23.41
C TYR A 84 -0.25 -1.53 24.66
N GLU A 85 -0.20 -0.22 24.76
CA GLU A 85 -0.82 0.57 25.82
C GLU A 85 -2.01 1.32 25.23
N TYR A 86 -3.07 1.47 26.05
CA TYR A 86 -4.34 2.05 25.65
C TYR A 86 -4.72 3.18 26.58
N ASN A 87 -5.43 4.18 26.04
CA ASN A 87 -6.08 5.19 26.85
C ASN A 87 -7.40 4.66 27.45
N GLU A 88 -8.07 5.49 28.25
CA GLU A 88 -9.35 5.16 28.92
C GLU A 88 -10.48 4.83 27.92
N LYS A 89 -10.38 5.29 26.67
CA LYS A 89 -11.34 5.00 25.61
C LYS A 89 -11.02 3.73 24.81
N GLY A 90 -9.92 3.04 25.14
CA GLY A 90 -9.48 1.83 24.47
C GLY A 90 -8.66 2.06 23.19
N TYR A 91 -8.22 3.29 22.89
CA TYR A 91 -7.34 3.56 21.76
C TYR A 91 -5.88 3.32 22.12
N VAL A 92 -5.10 2.73 21.19
CA VAL A 92 -3.67 2.52 21.36
C VAL A 92 -2.95 3.87 21.43
N ILE A 93 -2.18 4.11 22.49
CA ILE A 93 -1.35 5.31 22.69
C ILE A 93 0.15 5.04 22.56
N SER A 94 0.55 3.77 22.68
CA SER A 94 1.91 3.34 22.38
C SER A 94 1.96 1.87 22.01
N ASP A 95 2.98 1.47 21.23
CA ASP A 95 3.37 0.07 21.07
C ASP A 95 4.88 -0.10 21.19
N THR A 96 5.28 -1.27 21.72
CA THR A 96 6.68 -1.69 21.80
C THR A 96 6.83 -3.03 21.10
N LEU A 97 7.81 -3.15 20.21
CA LEU A 97 8.21 -4.42 19.63
C LEU A 97 9.49 -4.94 20.31
N TYR A 98 9.59 -6.26 20.39
CA TYR A 98 10.73 -6.96 20.98
C TYR A 98 11.41 -7.83 19.92
N ASP A 99 12.73 -7.94 19.96
CA ASP A 99 13.51 -8.88 19.15
C ASP A 99 13.40 -10.32 19.69
N THR A 100 14.06 -11.26 19.03
CA THR A 100 14.08 -12.67 19.43
C THR A 100 14.79 -12.91 20.76
N ASP A 101 15.65 -12.00 21.19
CA ASP A 101 16.37 -12.06 22.46
C ASP A 101 15.57 -11.42 23.61
N GLY A 102 14.34 -10.96 23.34
CA GLY A 102 13.45 -10.31 24.31
C GLY A 102 13.86 -8.86 24.65
N LYS A 103 14.73 -8.24 23.84
CA LYS A 103 15.09 -6.82 23.99
C LYS A 103 14.12 -5.96 23.20
N LYS A 104 13.80 -4.77 23.70
CA LYS A 104 13.02 -3.78 22.98
C LYS A 104 13.77 -3.37 21.71
N SER A 105 13.15 -3.55 20.54
CA SER A 105 13.70 -3.19 19.24
C SER A 105 13.12 -1.89 18.69
N ARG A 106 11.84 -1.64 18.91
CA ARG A 106 11.14 -0.43 18.46
C ARG A 106 10.10 0.01 19.47
N TYR A 107 9.97 1.31 19.67
CA TYR A 107 8.89 1.94 20.41
C TYR A 107 8.19 2.97 19.50
N ARG A 108 6.85 3.00 19.52
CA ARG A 108 6.05 4.04 18.87
C ARG A 108 5.14 4.71 19.89
N ALA A 109 5.06 6.03 19.80
CA ALA A 109 4.14 6.84 20.58
C ALA A 109 3.14 7.50 19.62
N TYR A 110 1.89 7.56 20.06
CA TYR A 110 0.77 8.15 19.33
C TYR A 110 0.20 9.29 20.18
N LEU A 111 0.35 10.52 19.68
CA LEU A 111 -0.14 11.72 20.34
C LEU A 111 -1.51 12.10 19.79
N GLY A 112 -2.35 12.66 20.63
CA GLY A 112 -3.77 12.86 20.37
C GLY A 112 -4.61 11.92 21.21
N THR A 113 -5.71 11.39 20.72
CA THR A 113 -6.55 10.45 21.50
C THR A 113 -6.26 8.98 21.20
N GLY A 114 -5.24 8.65 20.39
CA GLY A 114 -4.79 7.28 20.09
C GLY A 114 -5.08 6.81 18.66
N VAL A 115 -4.64 5.58 18.32
CA VAL A 115 -4.83 4.95 17.01
C VAL A 115 -6.13 4.15 16.97
N GLU A 116 -6.75 4.14 15.87
CA GLU A 116 -7.94 3.49 15.33
C GLU A 116 -9.19 4.37 15.29
N ASN A 117 -9.53 4.79 14.07
CA ASN A 117 -10.71 5.60 13.71
C ASN A 117 -10.82 6.95 14.42
N ASP A 118 -9.72 7.45 14.97
CA ASP A 118 -9.73 8.70 15.67
C ASP A 118 -9.11 9.82 14.81
N SER A 119 -9.99 10.70 14.32
CA SER A 119 -9.61 11.94 13.65
C SER A 119 -8.85 12.93 14.55
N THR A 120 -8.33 12.47 15.67
CA THR A 120 -7.60 13.27 16.66
C THR A 120 -6.18 12.79 16.92
N LEU A 121 -5.69 11.75 16.19
CA LEU A 121 -4.27 11.44 16.18
C LEU A 121 -3.54 12.63 15.53
N THR A 122 -2.77 13.36 16.33
CA THR A 122 -2.05 14.55 15.85
C THR A 122 -0.59 14.28 15.48
N GLU A 123 0.00 13.22 16.05
CA GLU A 123 1.40 12.93 15.87
C GLU A 123 1.71 11.44 16.11
N GLU A 124 2.57 10.86 15.29
CA GLU A 124 3.13 9.51 15.46
C GLU A 124 4.65 9.60 15.44
N ILE A 125 5.33 9.05 16.46
CA ILE A 125 6.78 9.05 16.58
C ILE A 125 7.26 7.62 16.82
N SER A 126 8.27 7.18 16.07
CA SER A 126 8.91 5.87 16.24
C SER A 126 10.38 6.03 16.57
N TYR A 127 10.86 5.22 17.53
CA TYR A 127 12.24 5.18 17.98
C TYR A 127 12.85 3.80 17.77
N ASP A 128 14.08 3.75 17.32
CA ASP A 128 14.93 2.58 17.42
C ASP A 128 15.43 2.46 18.88
N MET A 129 15.06 1.40 19.57
CA MET A 129 15.40 1.21 20.98
C MET A 129 16.83 0.72 21.21
N LEU A 130 17.58 0.37 20.14
CA LEU A 130 18.99 -0.03 20.26
C LEU A 130 19.91 1.19 20.41
N ASN A 131 19.57 2.30 19.76
CA ASN A 131 20.35 3.55 19.79
C ASN A 131 19.57 4.76 20.32
N GLY A 132 18.24 4.63 20.50
CA GLY A 132 17.37 5.70 20.95
C GLY A 132 17.08 6.76 19.89
N GLU A 133 17.45 6.51 18.63
CA GLU A 133 17.22 7.46 17.54
C GLU A 133 15.77 7.43 17.06
N GLU A 134 15.25 8.61 16.72
CA GLU A 134 13.97 8.77 16.06
C GLU A 134 14.09 8.29 14.61
N THR A 135 13.28 7.30 14.25
CA THR A 135 13.29 6.66 12.92
C THR A 135 12.14 7.09 12.04
N TYR A 136 11.09 7.61 12.66
CA TYR A 136 9.86 8.00 11.97
C TYR A 136 9.12 9.04 12.81
N HIS A 137 8.65 10.10 12.17
CA HIS A 137 7.88 11.14 12.84
C HIS A 137 6.91 11.77 11.84
N HIS A 138 5.61 11.66 12.10
CA HIS A 138 4.55 12.27 11.30
C HIS A 138 3.64 13.14 12.16
N LYS A 139 3.22 14.26 11.58
CA LYS A 139 2.19 15.15 12.13
C LYS A 139 0.99 15.17 11.22
N TYR A 140 -0.19 15.12 11.82
CA TYR A 140 -1.46 15.05 11.13
C TYR A 140 -2.33 16.26 11.47
N GLU A 141 -2.95 16.84 10.43
CA GLU A 141 -3.91 17.94 10.58
C GLU A 141 -5.25 17.51 9.97
N TYR A 142 -6.35 17.87 10.62
CA TYR A 142 -7.70 17.47 10.23
C TYR A 142 -8.59 18.69 10.03
N ASP A 143 -9.60 18.57 9.15
CA ASP A 143 -10.64 19.58 9.02
C ASP A 143 -11.71 19.47 10.15
N SER A 144 -12.69 20.38 10.12
CA SER A 144 -13.79 20.39 11.10
C SER A 144 -14.69 19.15 11.05
N ASN A 145 -14.62 18.36 10.00
CA ASN A 145 -15.37 17.11 9.83
C ASN A 145 -14.53 15.88 10.24
N GLY A 146 -13.31 16.08 10.76
CA GLY A 146 -12.39 15.03 11.16
C GLY A 146 -11.67 14.34 9.98
N ARG A 147 -11.64 14.94 8.78
CA ARG A 147 -10.94 14.37 7.63
C ARG A 147 -9.48 14.86 7.61
N LEU A 148 -8.55 13.95 7.37
CA LEU A 148 -7.11 14.25 7.28
C LEU A 148 -6.83 15.21 6.12
N ILE A 149 -6.44 16.45 6.41
CA ILE A 149 -6.11 17.45 5.38
C ILE A 149 -4.61 17.56 5.14
N LYS A 150 -3.77 17.14 6.10
CA LYS A 150 -2.33 17.18 5.94
C LYS A 150 -1.64 16.12 6.78
N ASP A 151 -0.66 15.44 6.17
CA ASP A 151 0.28 14.51 6.80
C ASP A 151 1.70 15.02 6.48
N THR A 152 2.48 15.28 7.52
CA THR A 152 3.83 15.84 7.41
C THR A 152 4.85 14.89 8.02
N ALA A 153 5.73 14.35 7.17
CA ALA A 153 6.93 13.63 7.65
C ALA A 153 7.98 14.63 8.15
N ILE A 154 8.64 14.33 9.27
CA ILE A 154 9.65 15.19 9.91
C ILE A 154 10.98 14.41 10.10
N PRO A 155 12.08 14.84 9.51
CA PRO A 155 12.15 15.85 8.45
C PRO A 155 11.66 15.30 7.12
N GLY A 156 10.91 16.08 6.34
CA GLY A 156 10.48 15.58 5.03
C GLY A 156 9.38 16.37 4.34
N ALA A 157 8.68 15.66 3.45
CA ALA A 157 7.60 16.22 2.65
C ALA A 157 6.26 16.14 3.40
N SER A 158 5.32 16.99 3.01
CA SER A 158 3.92 16.92 3.44
C SER A 158 3.03 16.41 2.31
N LEU A 159 2.01 15.63 2.65
CA LEU A 159 0.87 15.31 1.79
C LEU A 159 -0.31 16.19 2.20
N ILE A 160 -0.90 16.89 1.25
CA ILE A 160 -2.09 17.72 1.46
C ILE A 160 -3.23 17.13 0.65
N TYR A 161 -4.40 16.97 1.29
CA TYR A 161 -5.58 16.32 0.71
C TYR A 161 -6.71 17.33 0.52
N GLU A 162 -7.38 17.24 -0.63
CA GLU A 162 -8.60 17.98 -0.93
C GLU A 162 -9.75 16.99 -1.16
N TYR A 163 -10.94 17.34 -0.73
CA TYR A 163 -12.10 16.46 -0.72
C TYR A 163 -13.27 17.04 -1.51
N ASP A 164 -14.08 16.18 -2.12
CA ASP A 164 -15.40 16.57 -2.66
C ASP A 164 -16.45 16.70 -1.53
N GLU A 165 -17.64 17.13 -1.92
CA GLU A 165 -18.78 17.29 -1.00
C GLU A 165 -19.20 15.95 -0.33
N SER A 166 -18.92 14.82 -0.98
CA SER A 166 -19.18 13.48 -0.47
C SER A 166 -18.08 12.97 0.48
N GLY A 167 -17.02 13.75 0.72
CA GLY A 167 -15.89 13.38 1.60
C GLY A 167 -14.85 12.47 0.92
N ARG A 168 -14.86 12.34 -0.41
CA ARG A 168 -13.88 11.56 -1.14
C ARG A 168 -12.70 12.44 -1.55
N VAL A 169 -11.47 11.92 -1.44
CA VAL A 169 -10.25 12.64 -1.86
C VAL A 169 -10.27 12.87 -3.38
N ILE A 170 -10.25 14.12 -3.82
CA ILE A 170 -10.20 14.49 -5.25
C ILE A 170 -8.82 14.99 -5.67
N ARG A 171 -7.98 15.39 -4.70
CA ARG A 171 -6.62 15.83 -4.96
C ARG A 171 -5.69 15.50 -3.81
N ARG A 172 -4.45 15.16 -4.13
CA ARG A 172 -3.36 14.95 -3.17
C ARG A 172 -2.10 15.65 -3.68
N ASN A 173 -1.60 16.63 -2.93
CA ASN A 173 -0.39 17.37 -3.24
C ASN A 173 0.77 16.85 -2.40
N THR A 174 1.96 16.72 -2.98
CA THR A 174 3.21 16.47 -2.27
C THR A 174 4.00 17.77 -2.21
N ILE A 175 4.18 18.28 -1.00
CA ILE A 175 4.91 19.53 -0.73
C ILE A 175 6.25 19.17 -0.10
N LEU A 176 7.35 19.71 -0.60
CA LEU A 176 8.69 19.54 -0.04
C LEU A 176 8.86 20.32 1.27
N SER A 177 9.92 20.04 2.01
CA SER A 177 10.23 20.70 3.29
C SER A 177 10.46 22.22 3.16
N ASP A 178 10.83 22.70 1.97
CA ASP A 178 10.95 24.13 1.65
C ASP A 178 9.62 24.81 1.28
N GLY A 179 8.51 24.06 1.31
CA GLY A 179 7.17 24.52 0.95
C GLY A 179 6.85 24.48 -0.55
N SER A 180 7.79 24.06 -1.41
CA SER A 180 7.54 23.96 -2.84
C SER A 180 6.70 22.72 -3.19
N LEU A 181 5.83 22.84 -4.21
CA LEU A 181 5.08 21.71 -4.75
C LEU A 181 6.02 20.81 -5.54
N LYS A 182 6.09 19.51 -5.18
CA LYS A 182 6.85 18.49 -5.92
C LYS A 182 6.04 17.87 -7.04
N LYS A 183 4.83 17.43 -6.72
CA LYS A 183 3.89 16.75 -7.61
C LYS A 183 2.50 16.76 -7.02
N TYR A 184 1.50 16.48 -7.85
CA TYR A 184 0.13 16.29 -7.37
C TYR A 184 -0.61 15.20 -8.13
N TYR A 185 -1.65 14.65 -7.49
CA TYR A 185 -2.60 13.71 -8.06
C TYR A 185 -3.97 14.37 -8.16
N VAL A 186 -4.66 14.11 -9.26
CA VAL A 186 -6.10 14.39 -9.43
C VAL A 186 -6.80 13.06 -9.47
N ILE A 187 -7.89 12.93 -8.69
CA ILE A 187 -8.66 11.70 -8.57
C ILE A 187 -10.08 11.96 -9.06
N GLU A 188 -10.48 11.26 -10.10
CA GLU A 188 -11.80 11.32 -10.72
C GLU A 188 -12.53 10.01 -10.43
N TYR A 189 -13.72 10.10 -9.81
CA TYR A 189 -14.53 8.94 -9.49
C TYR A 189 -15.52 8.63 -10.61
N THR A 190 -15.66 7.35 -10.92
CA THR A 190 -16.60 6.80 -11.90
C THR A 190 -17.49 5.77 -11.23
N GLU A 191 -18.52 5.29 -11.94
CA GLU A 191 -19.33 4.17 -11.46
C GLU A 191 -18.46 2.91 -11.33
N GLY A 192 -18.31 2.42 -10.10
CA GLY A 192 -17.55 1.20 -9.80
C GLY A 192 -16.02 1.35 -9.77
N GLY A 193 -15.48 2.59 -9.83
CA GLY A 193 -14.03 2.77 -9.77
C GLY A 193 -13.57 4.22 -9.68
N ARG A 194 -12.29 4.42 -9.96
CA ARG A 194 -11.68 5.76 -10.01
C ARG A 194 -10.52 5.79 -11.00
N LYS A 195 -10.16 7.00 -11.42
CA LYS A 195 -8.96 7.30 -12.20
C LYS A 195 -8.09 8.27 -11.41
N GLU A 196 -6.83 7.93 -11.24
CA GLU A 196 -5.81 8.78 -10.64
C GLU A 196 -4.85 9.27 -11.72
N SER A 197 -4.63 10.58 -11.79
CA SER A 197 -3.70 11.22 -12.72
C SER A 197 -2.61 11.92 -11.94
N GLU A 198 -1.35 11.56 -12.19
CA GLU A 198 -0.18 12.14 -11.53
C GLU A 198 0.45 13.21 -12.42
N TYR A 199 0.72 14.37 -11.84
CA TYR A 199 1.30 15.52 -12.51
C TYR A 199 2.57 16.01 -11.80
N SER A 200 3.53 16.53 -12.57
CA SER A 200 4.62 17.32 -12.02
C SER A 200 4.11 18.63 -11.39
N TRP A 201 4.98 19.33 -10.68
CA TRP A 201 4.70 20.68 -10.17
C TRP A 201 4.36 21.69 -11.29
N GLU A 202 4.87 21.50 -12.51
CA GLU A 202 4.58 22.33 -13.70
C GLU A 202 3.25 21.97 -14.38
N GLY A 203 2.53 20.96 -13.88
CA GLY A 203 1.29 20.49 -14.50
C GLY A 203 1.50 19.50 -15.65
N VAL A 204 2.69 18.94 -15.82
CA VAL A 204 2.98 17.91 -16.82
C VAL A 204 2.45 16.57 -16.34
N LEU A 205 1.58 15.92 -17.11
CA LEU A 205 0.99 14.61 -16.79
C LEU A 205 2.05 13.50 -16.90
N TRP A 206 2.37 12.84 -15.77
CA TRP A 206 3.33 11.74 -15.75
C TRP A 206 2.69 10.37 -15.91
N SER A 207 1.54 10.16 -15.30
CA SER A 207 0.84 8.88 -15.41
C SER A 207 -0.64 9.01 -15.15
N THR A 208 -1.40 8.00 -15.62
CA THR A 208 -2.78 7.77 -15.21
C THR A 208 -2.95 6.32 -14.80
N THR A 209 -3.76 6.07 -13.77
CA THR A 209 -4.12 4.72 -13.32
C THR A 209 -5.62 4.64 -13.15
N GLU A 210 -6.24 3.66 -13.78
CA GLU A 210 -7.66 3.34 -13.63
C GLU A 210 -7.82 2.15 -12.68
N TYR A 211 -8.81 2.27 -11.80
CA TYR A 211 -9.17 1.25 -10.83
C TYR A 211 -10.59 0.75 -11.09
N SER A 212 -10.82 -0.53 -10.79
CA SER A 212 -12.14 -1.12 -10.63
C SER A 212 -12.26 -1.56 -9.16
N GLY A 213 -13.09 -0.87 -8.37
CA GLY A 213 -12.99 -0.91 -6.91
C GLY A 213 -11.59 -0.49 -6.47
N GLU A 214 -10.93 -1.31 -5.64
CA GLU A 214 -9.56 -1.05 -5.15
C GLU A 214 -8.47 -1.68 -6.04
N LYS A 215 -8.82 -2.42 -7.10
CA LYS A 215 -7.85 -3.10 -7.96
C LYS A 215 -7.50 -2.27 -9.18
N ILE A 216 -6.22 -2.24 -9.54
CA ILE A 216 -5.76 -1.60 -10.77
C ILE A 216 -6.32 -2.38 -11.96
N LYS A 217 -6.94 -1.65 -12.90
CA LYS A 217 -7.46 -2.14 -14.19
C LYS A 217 -6.47 -1.86 -15.32
N SER A 218 -5.98 -0.62 -15.38
CA SER A 218 -5.02 -0.18 -16.39
C SER A 218 -4.17 0.97 -15.87
N SER A 219 -2.98 1.14 -16.44
CA SER A 219 -2.18 2.35 -16.22
C SER A 219 -1.44 2.78 -17.48
N VAL A 220 -1.22 4.10 -17.60
CA VAL A 220 -0.43 4.70 -18.66
C VAL A 220 0.65 5.57 -18.02
N SER A 221 1.90 5.40 -18.44
CA SER A 221 3.03 6.22 -18.00
C SER A 221 3.66 6.91 -19.20
N TYR A 222 3.94 8.20 -19.09
CA TYR A 222 4.47 9.03 -20.17
C TYR A 222 5.96 9.31 -19.94
N ARG A 223 6.73 9.28 -21.03
CA ARG A 223 8.12 9.76 -21.08
C ARG A 223 8.20 11.05 -21.85
N TYR A 224 9.03 11.95 -21.36
CA TYR A 224 9.23 13.28 -21.94
C TYR A 224 10.69 13.48 -22.38
N ILE A 225 10.88 14.27 -23.45
CA ILE A 225 12.15 14.90 -23.81
C ILE A 225 11.86 16.41 -23.83
N GLY A 226 12.41 17.14 -22.83
CA GLY A 226 11.96 18.50 -22.54
C GLY A 226 10.47 18.47 -22.14
N THR A 227 9.66 19.29 -22.77
CA THR A 227 8.20 19.39 -22.53
C THR A 227 7.34 18.49 -23.44
N ASN A 228 7.94 17.76 -24.38
CA ASN A 228 7.22 16.97 -25.36
C ASN A 228 7.20 15.49 -24.96
N ILE A 229 6.04 14.83 -25.11
CA ILE A 229 5.93 13.38 -24.95
C ILE A 229 6.78 12.72 -26.07
N SER A 230 7.68 11.84 -25.66
CA SER A 230 8.53 11.05 -26.56
C SER A 230 8.04 9.63 -26.77
N SER A 231 7.42 9.07 -25.74
CA SER A 231 6.84 7.73 -25.76
C SER A 231 5.91 7.56 -24.56
N TYR A 232 5.11 6.50 -24.57
CA TYR A 232 4.31 6.11 -23.39
C TYR A 232 4.21 4.59 -23.29
N THR A 233 3.94 4.12 -22.10
CA THR A 233 3.76 2.70 -21.77
C THR A 233 2.36 2.50 -21.23
N VAL A 234 1.64 1.51 -21.76
CA VAL A 234 0.32 1.08 -21.27
C VAL A 234 0.47 -0.26 -20.57
N CYS A 235 -0.04 -0.38 -19.34
CA CYS A 235 -0.11 -1.62 -18.60
C CYS A 235 -1.56 -2.06 -18.41
N GLU A 236 -1.83 -3.34 -18.64
CA GLU A 236 -3.11 -4.01 -18.42
C GLU A 236 -2.99 -4.99 -17.26
N TYR A 237 -4.07 -5.15 -16.50
CA TYR A 237 -4.10 -5.97 -15.29
C TYR A 237 -5.32 -6.91 -15.32
N ASN A 238 -5.19 -8.08 -14.71
CA ASN A 238 -6.32 -9.00 -14.53
C ASN A 238 -7.20 -8.60 -13.34
N THR A 239 -8.28 -9.31 -13.14
CA THR A 239 -9.23 -9.09 -12.03
C THR A 239 -8.63 -9.26 -10.64
N SER A 240 -7.45 -9.89 -10.54
CA SER A 240 -6.68 -10.00 -9.29
C SER A 240 -5.70 -8.82 -9.09
N GLY A 241 -5.65 -7.85 -10.03
CA GLY A 241 -4.73 -6.71 -9.98
C GLY A 241 -3.30 -7.04 -10.38
N ARG A 242 -3.05 -8.18 -11.05
CA ARG A 242 -1.73 -8.55 -11.56
C ARG A 242 -1.57 -8.10 -13.00
N LYS A 243 -0.40 -7.51 -13.33
CA LYS A 243 -0.10 -7.04 -14.68
C LYS A 243 -0.07 -8.23 -15.66
N THR A 244 -0.89 -8.16 -16.72
CA THR A 244 -0.96 -9.20 -17.77
C THR A 244 -0.27 -8.78 -19.04
N LYS A 245 -0.23 -7.48 -19.32
CA LYS A 245 0.45 -6.95 -20.52
C LYS A 245 1.05 -5.58 -20.21
N GLU A 246 2.16 -5.28 -20.88
CA GLU A 246 2.82 -3.98 -20.92
C GLU A 246 3.20 -3.67 -22.35
N THR A 247 2.74 -2.55 -22.90
CA THR A 247 2.96 -2.16 -24.28
C THR A 247 3.62 -0.79 -24.33
N ASN A 248 4.72 -0.69 -25.08
CA ASN A 248 5.46 0.55 -25.31
C ASN A 248 5.09 1.12 -26.67
N TYR A 249 4.70 2.40 -26.67
CA TYR A 249 4.33 3.15 -27.87
C TYR A 249 5.28 4.32 -28.09
N ASP A 250 5.44 4.71 -29.34
CA ASP A 250 6.02 6.01 -29.66
C ASP A 250 5.00 7.14 -29.49
N VAL A 251 5.42 8.38 -29.71
CA VAL A 251 4.58 9.58 -29.60
C VAL A 251 3.38 9.56 -30.55
N ASN A 252 3.46 8.84 -31.66
CA ASN A 252 2.41 8.75 -32.67
C ASN A 252 1.41 7.60 -32.41
N GLY A 253 1.60 6.86 -31.32
CA GLY A 253 0.77 5.70 -30.97
C GLY A 253 1.16 4.41 -31.69
N THR A 254 2.34 4.35 -32.33
CA THR A 254 2.84 3.13 -32.93
C THR A 254 3.42 2.22 -31.85
N GLU A 255 2.95 0.98 -31.80
CA GLU A 255 3.49 -0.05 -30.91
C GLU A 255 4.94 -0.37 -31.29
N ARG A 256 5.87 -0.21 -30.35
CA ARG A 256 7.29 -0.55 -30.51
C ARG A 256 7.61 -1.96 -30.01
N SER A 257 7.07 -2.28 -28.86
CA SER A 257 7.26 -3.58 -28.21
C SER A 257 6.15 -3.82 -27.18
N PHE A 258 5.92 -5.08 -26.82
CA PHE A 258 5.09 -5.42 -25.68
C PHE A 258 5.63 -6.65 -24.95
N SER A 259 5.25 -6.76 -23.68
CA SER A 259 5.49 -7.95 -22.86
C SER A 259 4.17 -8.48 -22.34
N THR A 260 4.03 -9.81 -22.26
CA THR A 260 2.92 -10.49 -21.58
C THR A 260 3.44 -11.22 -20.35
N TYR A 261 2.58 -11.34 -19.34
CA TYR A 261 2.92 -11.92 -18.04
C TYR A 261 1.92 -13.02 -17.71
N GLU A 262 2.42 -14.19 -17.31
CA GLU A 262 1.60 -15.31 -16.85
C GLU A 262 1.90 -15.63 -15.38
N TYR A 263 0.88 -16.12 -14.69
CA TYR A 263 0.94 -16.42 -13.26
C TYR A 263 0.29 -17.79 -13.01
N ASN A 264 0.80 -18.54 -12.04
CA ASN A 264 0.15 -19.75 -11.58
C ASN A 264 -1.04 -19.45 -10.64
N GLU A 265 -1.74 -20.46 -10.20
CA GLU A 265 -2.91 -20.38 -9.31
C GLU A 265 -2.57 -19.66 -7.98
N ASN A 266 -1.35 -19.84 -7.47
CA ASN A 266 -0.86 -19.16 -6.27
C ASN A 266 -0.45 -17.70 -6.52
N GLY A 267 -0.49 -17.26 -7.78
CA GLY A 267 -0.19 -15.88 -8.17
C GLY A 267 1.28 -15.57 -8.34
N PHE A 268 2.15 -16.57 -8.36
CA PHE A 268 3.54 -16.37 -8.72
C PHE A 268 3.70 -16.32 -10.23
N LYS A 269 4.55 -15.39 -10.69
CA LYS A 269 4.83 -15.23 -12.10
C LYS A 269 5.57 -16.47 -12.64
N THR A 270 5.08 -17.01 -13.77
CA THR A 270 5.64 -18.18 -14.42
C THR A 270 6.34 -17.84 -15.73
N PHE A 271 5.80 -16.88 -16.49
CA PHE A 271 6.39 -16.46 -17.75
C PHE A 271 6.34 -14.94 -17.93
N THR A 272 7.36 -14.43 -18.63
CA THR A 272 7.31 -13.13 -19.30
C THR A 272 7.74 -13.36 -20.74
N ARG A 273 6.88 -13.02 -21.71
CA ARG A 273 7.25 -13.03 -23.16
C ARG A 273 7.37 -11.60 -23.63
N HIS A 274 8.48 -11.32 -24.29
CA HIS A 274 8.74 -10.01 -24.88
C HIS A 274 8.67 -10.09 -26.40
N TYR A 275 7.96 -9.13 -26.99
CA TYR A 275 7.77 -9.01 -28.43
C TYR A 275 8.29 -7.67 -28.91
N LYS A 276 8.99 -7.67 -30.04
CA LYS A 276 9.46 -6.46 -30.71
C LYS A 276 8.94 -6.45 -32.14
N ALA A 277 8.27 -5.37 -32.54
CA ALA A 277 7.59 -5.28 -33.84
C ALA A 277 6.71 -6.50 -34.17
N GLY A 278 5.98 -7.01 -33.15
CA GLY A 278 5.09 -8.16 -33.26
C GLY A 278 5.77 -9.54 -33.28
N VAL A 279 7.10 -9.59 -33.27
CA VAL A 279 7.89 -10.85 -33.30
C VAL A 279 8.36 -11.15 -31.88
N LEU A 280 8.29 -12.43 -31.46
CA LEU A 280 8.81 -12.88 -30.17
C LEU A 280 10.33 -12.71 -30.14
N ASP A 281 10.82 -11.91 -29.19
CA ASP A 281 12.23 -11.58 -29.02
C ASP A 281 12.86 -12.46 -27.93
N TYR A 282 12.22 -12.56 -26.76
CA TYR A 282 12.67 -13.47 -25.69
C TYR A 282 11.54 -13.89 -24.74
N VAL A 283 11.80 -14.98 -24.02
CA VAL A 283 10.96 -15.52 -22.95
C VAL A 283 11.79 -15.67 -21.69
N PHE A 284 11.28 -15.17 -20.57
CA PHE A 284 11.73 -15.55 -19.23
C PHE A 284 10.77 -16.60 -18.65
N GLU A 285 11.33 -17.70 -18.19
CA GLU A 285 10.65 -18.73 -17.41
C GLU A 285 11.05 -18.57 -15.93
N PHE A 286 10.07 -18.52 -15.05
CA PHE A 286 10.24 -18.38 -13.60
C PHE A 286 9.74 -19.66 -12.93
N PRO A 287 10.32 -20.05 -11.77
CA PRO A 287 9.94 -21.30 -11.10
C PRO A 287 8.52 -21.32 -10.51
N GLY A 288 7.82 -20.19 -10.50
CA GLY A 288 6.43 -20.12 -10.03
C GLY A 288 6.24 -20.34 -8.53
N LYS A 289 7.27 -20.08 -7.72
CA LYS A 289 7.27 -20.20 -6.26
C LYS A 289 7.72 -18.90 -5.56
N ALA A 290 7.33 -18.73 -4.31
CA ALA A 290 7.59 -17.52 -3.53
C ALA A 290 9.08 -17.31 -3.22
N HIS A 291 9.78 -18.37 -2.84
CA HIS A 291 11.21 -18.39 -2.52
C HIS A 291 11.74 -19.82 -2.73
N GLY A 292 12.93 -19.95 -3.32
CA GLY A 292 13.72 -21.20 -3.21
C GLY A 292 13.91 -22.04 -4.45
N GLU A 293 13.63 -21.55 -5.66
CA GLU A 293 14.19 -22.16 -6.86
C GLU A 293 15.25 -21.22 -7.47
N ASP A 294 16.38 -21.84 -7.79
CA ASP A 294 17.69 -21.20 -7.87
C ASP A 294 17.98 -20.57 -9.23
N TYR A 295 17.01 -20.48 -10.16
CA TYR A 295 17.29 -19.95 -11.49
C TYR A 295 16.10 -19.28 -12.18
N ILE A 296 16.43 -18.35 -13.08
CA ILE A 296 15.54 -17.81 -14.11
C ILE A 296 16.11 -18.22 -15.45
N LYS A 297 15.32 -18.88 -16.29
CA LYS A 297 15.72 -19.26 -17.64
C LYS A 297 15.27 -18.19 -18.61
N LYS A 298 16.20 -17.65 -19.41
CA LYS A 298 15.91 -16.76 -20.54
C LYS A 298 16.16 -17.48 -21.84
N THR A 299 15.16 -17.48 -22.72
CA THR A 299 15.27 -17.98 -24.09
C THR A 299 15.18 -16.78 -25.03
N GLU A 300 16.22 -16.50 -25.80
CA GLU A 300 16.31 -15.42 -26.82
C GLU A 300 16.08 -16.01 -28.18
N TYR A 301 15.35 -15.29 -29.03
CA TYR A 301 15.05 -15.69 -30.42
C TYR A 301 15.62 -14.63 -31.35
N SER A 302 16.52 -15.06 -32.27
CA SER A 302 17.09 -14.17 -33.24
C SER A 302 16.30 -14.18 -34.55
N PRO A 303 16.35 -13.11 -35.37
CA PRO A 303 15.62 -13.04 -36.63
C PRO A 303 16.01 -14.12 -37.66
N ASP A 304 17.21 -14.68 -37.56
CA ASP A 304 17.71 -15.78 -38.38
C ASP A 304 17.20 -17.16 -37.93
N GLY A 305 16.34 -17.21 -36.91
CA GLY A 305 15.80 -18.45 -36.32
C GLY A 305 16.72 -19.11 -35.30
N SER A 306 17.88 -18.55 -34.98
CA SER A 306 18.74 -19.05 -33.92
C SER A 306 18.12 -18.81 -32.54
N VAL A 307 18.37 -19.75 -31.62
CA VAL A 307 17.87 -19.71 -30.24
C VAL A 307 19.02 -19.77 -29.26
N ARG A 308 19.06 -18.84 -28.30
CA ARG A 308 20.03 -18.82 -27.21
C ARG A 308 19.31 -18.99 -25.87
N ILE A 309 19.81 -19.92 -25.05
CA ILE A 309 19.29 -20.15 -23.68
C ILE A 309 20.33 -19.70 -22.68
N VAL A 310 19.91 -18.85 -21.72
CA VAL A 310 20.73 -18.38 -20.61
C VAL A 310 20.00 -18.71 -19.30
N VAL A 311 20.71 -19.29 -18.37
CA VAL A 311 20.19 -19.60 -17.03
C VAL A 311 20.89 -18.69 -16.03
N TYR A 312 20.11 -17.92 -15.27
CA TYR A 312 20.60 -17.02 -14.23
C TYR A 312 20.38 -17.66 -12.88
N PRO A 313 21.42 -17.96 -12.08
CA PRO A 313 21.24 -18.33 -10.68
C PRO A 313 20.66 -17.12 -9.91
N ARG A 314 19.73 -17.35 -8.99
CA ARG A 314 19.33 -16.35 -8.01
C ARG A 314 20.31 -16.40 -6.84
N HIS A 315 20.87 -15.28 -6.50
CA HIS A 315 21.66 -15.07 -5.28
C HIS A 315 20.79 -14.67 -4.11
#